data_ac6f334a5561a6f18b32e71e8ffc2fa1
#
_entry.id   ac6f334a5561a6f18b32e71e8ffc2fa1
#
_cell.length_a   1.000
_cell.length_b   1.000
_cell.length_c   1.000
_cell.angle_alpha   90.00
_cell.angle_beta   90.00
_cell.angle_gamma   90.00
#
_symmetry.space_group_name_H-M   'P 1'
#
loop_
_entity.id
_entity.type
_entity.pdbx_description
1 polymer ?
#
loop_
_entity_poly.entity_id
_entity_poly.type
_entity_poly.pdbx_seq_one_letter_code
_entity_poly.pdbx_strand_id
1 'polypeptide(L)'
;TLAAAQGGARCCHVDASKGMVAWARENAKLNGLEDHPIRWIVDDVNKFLTREIKRGRRYDAILLDPPSFGRGKGGELYKIEHALLETLQLVRKVMSDQPSFLYLTSHTPGFTPIVLKNLIQELLGEGQLDSGEMLLTGKESALDVPSGTWARWKK
;
A
#
# COMPACT_ATOMS: atom_id res chain seq x y z
N THR A 1 6.78 -4.94 -1.98
CA THR A 1 7.98 -4.38 -2.64
C THR A 1 8.81 -5.47 -3.28
N LEU A 2 9.25 -6.51 -2.53
CA LEU A 2 10.16 -7.53 -3.05
C LEU A 2 9.57 -8.29 -4.22
N ALA A 3 8.34 -8.77 -4.13
CA ALA A 3 7.68 -9.48 -5.24
C ALA A 3 7.58 -8.61 -6.52
N ALA A 4 7.32 -7.31 -6.36
CA ALA A 4 7.29 -6.39 -7.51
C ALA A 4 8.69 -6.20 -8.13
N ALA A 5 9.74 -6.09 -7.29
CA ALA A 5 11.12 -6.01 -7.76
C ALA A 5 11.57 -7.29 -8.46
N GLN A 6 11.21 -8.47 -7.93
CA GLN A 6 11.46 -9.77 -8.59
C GLN A 6 10.77 -9.87 -9.96
N GLY A 7 9.60 -9.24 -10.10
CA GLY A 7 8.91 -9.09 -11.37
C GLY A 7 9.49 -8.01 -12.31
N GLY A 8 10.63 -7.40 -11.97
CA GLY A 8 11.32 -6.41 -12.80
C GLY A 8 10.82 -4.96 -12.63
N ALA A 9 9.93 -4.68 -11.67
CA ALA A 9 9.43 -3.33 -11.46
C ALA A 9 10.47 -2.42 -10.77
N ARG A 10 10.49 -1.14 -11.15
CA ARG A 10 11.17 -0.08 -10.40
C ARG A 10 10.30 0.32 -9.22
N CYS A 11 10.77 0.05 -8.00
CA CYS A 11 9.97 0.21 -6.79
C CYS A 11 10.31 1.49 -6.01
N CYS A 12 9.30 1.99 -5.29
CA CYS A 12 9.48 2.98 -4.23
C CYS A 12 8.82 2.43 -2.96
N HIS A 13 9.63 2.09 -1.97
CA HIS A 13 9.17 1.61 -0.66
C HIS A 13 9.14 2.78 0.31
N VAL A 14 7.99 3.02 0.92
CA VAL A 14 7.78 4.13 1.86
C VAL A 14 7.21 3.57 3.15
N ASP A 15 7.86 3.87 4.26
CA ASP A 15 7.37 3.58 5.60
C ASP A 15 7.88 4.66 6.58
N ALA A 16 7.05 5.03 7.55
CA ALA A 16 7.41 6.02 8.56
C ALA A 16 8.43 5.49 9.58
N SER A 17 8.53 4.18 9.75
CA SER A 17 9.45 3.51 10.65
C SER A 17 10.79 3.24 9.99
N LYS A 18 11.85 3.87 10.53
CA LYS A 18 13.23 3.60 10.10
C LYS A 18 13.61 2.12 10.25
N GLY A 19 13.14 1.47 11.32
CA GLY A 19 13.39 0.05 11.58
C GLY A 19 12.76 -0.84 10.52
N MET A 20 11.52 -0.55 10.11
CA MET A 20 10.83 -1.31 9.08
C MET A 20 11.50 -1.18 7.71
N VAL A 21 11.93 0.04 7.35
CA VAL A 21 12.68 0.25 6.10
C VAL A 21 14.03 -0.47 6.12
N ALA A 22 14.74 -0.46 7.27
CA ALA A 22 15.99 -1.20 7.41
C ALA A 22 15.77 -2.71 7.25
N TRP A 23 14.77 -3.27 7.92
CA TRP A 23 14.41 -4.68 7.80
C TRP A 23 13.98 -5.06 6.38
N ALA A 24 13.22 -4.20 5.71
CA ALA A 24 12.84 -4.41 4.31
C ALA A 24 14.08 -4.47 3.37
N ARG A 25 15.10 -3.64 3.64
CA ARG A 25 16.39 -3.70 2.92
C ARG A 25 17.16 -4.99 3.18
N GLU A 26 17.20 -5.46 4.43
CA GLU A 26 17.82 -6.74 4.77
C GLU A 26 17.13 -7.89 4.04
N ASN A 27 15.78 -7.89 4.02
CA ASN A 27 15.02 -8.86 3.26
C ASN A 27 15.30 -8.78 1.75
N ALA A 28 15.47 -7.60 1.18
CA ALA A 28 15.87 -7.44 -0.21
C ALA A 28 17.23 -8.10 -0.48
N LYS A 29 18.21 -7.85 0.39
CA LYS A 29 19.53 -8.47 0.29
C LYS A 29 19.48 -9.99 0.36
N LEU A 30 18.72 -10.54 1.33
CA LEU A 30 18.53 -12.00 1.46
C LEU A 30 17.89 -12.66 0.23
N ASN A 31 17.17 -11.87 -0.58
CA ASN A 31 16.53 -12.31 -1.82
C ASN A 31 17.32 -11.94 -3.09
N GLY A 32 18.58 -11.49 -2.97
CA GLY A 32 19.39 -11.08 -4.12
C GLY A 32 18.90 -9.85 -4.86
N LEU A 33 18.17 -8.96 -4.18
CA LEU A 33 17.55 -7.77 -4.76
C LEU A 33 18.25 -6.46 -4.33
N GLU A 34 19.45 -6.53 -3.78
CA GLU A 34 20.15 -5.35 -3.27
C GLU A 34 20.49 -4.34 -4.37
N ASP A 35 20.77 -4.81 -5.59
CA ASP A 35 21.10 -3.98 -6.76
C ASP A 35 19.87 -3.61 -7.60
N HIS A 36 18.66 -4.05 -7.19
CA HIS A 36 17.43 -3.70 -7.90
C HIS A 36 17.06 -2.21 -7.67
N PRO A 37 16.41 -1.56 -8.64
CA PRO A 37 16.06 -0.15 -8.56
C PRO A 37 14.91 0.11 -7.57
N ILE A 38 15.21 -0.03 -6.27
CA ILE A 38 14.28 0.21 -5.17
C ILE A 38 14.68 1.50 -4.45
N ARG A 39 13.80 2.49 -4.45
CA ARG A 39 13.94 3.69 -3.62
C ARG A 39 13.41 3.37 -2.22
N TRP A 40 14.25 3.50 -1.22
CA TRP A 40 13.92 3.27 0.19
C TRP A 40 13.70 4.60 0.90
N ILE A 41 12.49 4.86 1.36
CA ILE A 41 12.08 6.15 1.93
C ILE A 41 11.56 5.95 3.35
N VAL A 42 12.19 6.65 4.31
CA VAL A 42 11.70 6.74 5.70
C VAL A 42 10.95 8.05 5.86
N ASP A 43 9.64 8.02 5.75
CA ASP A 43 8.81 9.22 5.79
C ASP A 43 7.34 8.92 6.05
N ASP A 44 6.61 9.94 6.51
CA ASP A 44 5.15 9.94 6.52
C ASP A 44 4.61 9.87 5.09
N VAL A 45 3.62 8.99 4.85
CA VAL A 45 3.10 8.73 3.51
C VAL A 45 2.46 9.97 2.88
N ASN A 46 1.68 10.75 3.63
CA ASN A 46 0.99 11.92 3.10
C ASN A 46 1.98 13.06 2.78
N LYS A 47 3.01 13.23 3.63
CA LYS A 47 4.11 14.16 3.36
C LYS A 47 4.92 13.73 2.12
N PHE A 48 5.21 12.44 1.99
CA PHE A 48 5.89 11.89 0.82
C PHE A 48 5.07 12.12 -0.45
N LEU A 49 3.80 11.72 -0.47
CA LEU A 49 2.91 11.89 -1.62
C LEU A 49 2.79 13.36 -2.05
N THR A 50 2.62 14.27 -1.08
CA THR A 50 2.57 15.71 -1.34
C THR A 50 3.82 16.22 -2.05
N ARG A 51 5.02 15.73 -1.66
CA ARG A 51 6.27 16.09 -2.33
C ARG A 51 6.40 15.48 -3.72
N GLU A 52 5.97 14.24 -3.91
CA GLU A 52 6.00 13.59 -5.23
C GLU A 52 5.02 14.27 -6.21
N ILE A 53 3.86 14.73 -5.74
CA ILE A 53 2.92 15.56 -6.53
C ILE A 53 3.62 16.85 -6.99
N LYS A 54 4.26 17.59 -6.08
CA LYS A 54 5.01 18.83 -6.40
C LYS A 54 6.14 18.59 -7.40
N ARG A 55 6.74 17.40 -7.41
CA ARG A 55 7.82 17.00 -8.34
C ARG A 55 7.32 16.47 -9.66
N GLY A 56 6.00 16.37 -9.85
CA GLY A 56 5.40 15.78 -11.05
C GLY A 56 5.67 14.27 -11.19
N ARG A 57 6.01 13.58 -10.12
CA ARG A 57 6.26 12.13 -10.17
C ARG A 57 4.94 11.37 -10.32
N ARG A 58 4.98 10.28 -11.10
CA ARG A 58 3.84 9.42 -11.36
C ARG A 58 4.22 7.96 -11.14
N TYR A 59 3.21 7.16 -10.77
CA TYR A 59 3.35 5.73 -10.46
C TYR A 59 2.28 4.93 -11.21
N ASP A 60 2.70 3.86 -11.85
CA ASP A 60 1.81 3.01 -12.66
C ASP A 60 1.05 2.00 -11.80
N ALA A 61 1.61 1.63 -10.66
CA ALA A 61 0.99 0.72 -9.71
C ALA A 61 1.22 1.18 -8.27
N ILE A 62 0.21 1.05 -7.43
CA ILE A 62 0.28 1.44 -6.03
C ILE A 62 -0.25 0.31 -5.14
N LEU A 63 0.51 -0.02 -4.10
CA LEU A 63 0.11 -0.93 -3.03
C LEU A 63 0.07 -0.15 -1.73
N LEU A 64 -1.05 -0.22 -1.04
CA LEU A 64 -1.29 0.44 0.23
C LEU A 64 -1.66 -0.58 1.30
N ASP A 65 -0.92 -0.55 2.40
CA ASP A 65 -1.21 -1.33 3.61
C ASP A 65 -1.17 -0.39 4.83
N PRO A 66 -2.15 0.51 4.97
CA PRO A 66 -2.15 1.50 6.03
C PRO A 66 -2.39 0.84 7.39
N PRO A 67 -1.68 1.27 8.45
CA PRO A 67 -1.92 0.76 9.79
C PRO A 67 -3.30 1.20 10.29
N SER A 68 -3.93 0.40 11.15
CA SER A 68 -5.17 0.79 11.85
C SER A 68 -4.96 2.04 12.71
N PHE A 69 -3.74 2.14 13.28
CA PHE A 69 -3.35 3.16 14.23
C PHE A 69 -1.84 3.38 14.18
N GLY A 70 -1.40 4.62 14.34
CA GLY A 70 0.01 4.96 14.38
C GLY A 70 0.25 6.30 15.09
N ARG A 71 1.51 6.56 15.46
CA ARG A 71 1.96 7.87 15.94
C ARG A 71 3.03 8.41 15.01
N GLY A 72 2.83 9.62 14.52
CA GLY A 72 3.84 10.39 13.81
C GLY A 72 4.99 10.84 14.74
N LYS A 73 6.10 11.28 14.16
CA LYS A 73 7.26 11.78 14.91
C LYS A 73 6.96 13.03 15.77
N GLY A 74 5.94 13.78 15.40
CA GLY A 74 5.46 14.97 16.13
C GLY A 74 4.38 14.66 17.16
N GLY A 75 4.06 13.36 17.40
CA GLY A 75 3.01 12.94 18.33
C GLY A 75 1.62 12.90 17.71
N GLU A 76 1.48 13.21 16.42
CA GLU A 76 0.21 13.18 15.70
C GLU A 76 -0.33 11.74 15.70
N LEU A 77 -1.62 11.62 15.95
CA LEU A 77 -2.30 10.35 15.99
C LEU A 77 -2.86 10.03 14.60
N TYR A 78 -2.33 8.98 13.97
CA TYR A 78 -2.94 8.41 12.78
C TYR A 78 -4.05 7.44 13.21
N LYS A 79 -5.26 7.63 12.68
CA LYS A 79 -6.37 6.67 12.74
C LYS A 79 -6.89 6.48 11.33
N ILE A 80 -6.95 5.24 10.88
CA ILE A 80 -7.33 4.90 9.49
C ILE A 80 -8.71 5.48 9.13
N GLU A 81 -9.66 5.48 10.06
CA GLU A 81 -11.03 5.96 9.85
C GLU A 81 -11.09 7.44 9.42
N HIS A 82 -10.09 8.21 9.80
CA HIS A 82 -10.03 9.65 9.50
C HIS A 82 -9.01 9.97 8.40
N ALA A 83 -7.93 9.19 8.30
CA ALA A 83 -6.79 9.52 7.46
C ALA A 83 -6.80 8.83 6.09
N LEU A 84 -7.49 7.69 5.94
CA LEU A 84 -7.44 6.90 4.72
C LEU A 84 -7.95 7.66 3.49
N LEU A 85 -9.04 8.41 3.63
CA LEU A 85 -9.61 9.15 2.51
C LEU A 85 -8.64 10.22 1.97
N GLU A 86 -7.99 10.98 2.87
CA GLU A 86 -6.97 11.96 2.48
C GLU A 86 -5.80 11.27 1.77
N THR A 87 -5.31 10.16 2.31
CA THR A 87 -4.23 9.38 1.69
C THR A 87 -4.62 8.91 0.29
N LEU A 88 -5.82 8.36 0.11
CA LEU A 88 -6.33 7.91 -1.18
C LEU A 88 -6.44 9.06 -2.20
N GLN A 89 -6.88 10.24 -1.78
CA GLN A 89 -6.93 11.44 -2.63
C GLN A 89 -5.53 11.87 -3.10
N LEU A 90 -4.52 11.78 -2.24
CA LEU A 90 -3.12 12.05 -2.62
C LEU A 90 -2.58 10.96 -3.56
N VAL A 91 -2.91 9.69 -3.30
CA VAL A 91 -2.58 8.56 -4.16
C VAL A 91 -3.12 8.76 -5.56
N ARG A 92 -4.39 9.15 -5.71
CA ARG A 92 -4.98 9.43 -7.03
C ARG A 92 -4.18 10.48 -7.83
N LYS A 93 -3.64 11.49 -7.14
CA LYS A 93 -2.85 12.56 -7.78
C LYS A 93 -1.45 12.12 -8.24
N VAL A 94 -0.90 11.04 -7.70
CA VAL A 94 0.40 10.50 -8.12
C VAL A 94 0.27 9.29 -9.04
N MET A 95 -0.92 8.78 -9.29
CA MET A 95 -1.13 7.75 -10.30
C MET A 95 -0.81 8.32 -11.69
N SER A 96 -0.22 7.49 -12.56
CA SER A 96 0.03 7.86 -13.95
C SER A 96 -1.28 7.98 -14.74
N ASP A 97 -1.21 8.49 -15.95
CA ASP A 97 -2.40 8.61 -16.82
C ASP A 97 -2.88 7.24 -17.32
N GLN A 98 -2.01 6.23 -17.25
CA GLN A 98 -2.31 4.84 -17.60
C GLN A 98 -1.88 3.89 -16.47
N PRO A 99 -2.55 3.96 -15.30
CA PRO A 99 -2.19 3.14 -14.18
C PRO A 99 -2.57 1.68 -14.43
N SER A 100 -1.73 0.76 -13.97
CA SER A 100 -1.98 -0.67 -14.08
C SER A 100 -2.96 -1.15 -13.01
N PHE A 101 -2.72 -0.78 -11.75
CA PHE A 101 -3.58 -1.16 -10.64
C PHE A 101 -3.36 -0.29 -9.38
N LEU A 102 -4.36 -0.32 -8.52
CA LEU A 102 -4.29 0.05 -7.10
C LEU A 102 -4.69 -1.17 -6.27
N TYR A 103 -3.88 -1.52 -5.27
CA TYR A 103 -4.16 -2.58 -4.31
C TYR A 103 -4.16 -1.99 -2.89
N LEU A 104 -5.26 -2.16 -2.18
CA LEU A 104 -5.45 -1.65 -0.82
C LEU A 104 -5.78 -2.81 0.11
N THR A 105 -5.07 -2.89 1.23
CA THR A 105 -5.34 -3.85 2.31
C THR A 105 -5.76 -3.12 3.59
N SER A 106 -6.43 -3.83 4.47
CA SER A 106 -6.72 -3.35 5.82
C SER A 106 -6.84 -4.50 6.80
N HIS A 107 -6.27 -4.31 7.98
CA HIS A 107 -6.41 -5.20 9.13
C HIS A 107 -7.35 -4.63 10.20
N THR A 108 -8.02 -3.52 9.89
CA THR A 108 -8.88 -2.79 10.83
C THR A 108 -10.29 -3.38 10.85
N PRO A 109 -10.86 -3.74 12.02
CA PRO A 109 -12.25 -4.12 12.12
C PRO A 109 -13.18 -3.06 11.52
N GLY A 110 -14.20 -3.52 10.78
CA GLY A 110 -15.15 -2.63 10.09
C GLY A 110 -14.74 -2.20 8.68
N PHE A 111 -13.47 -2.33 8.31
CA PHE A 111 -13.03 -2.16 6.91
C PHE A 111 -13.23 -3.46 6.14
N THR A 112 -14.48 -3.77 5.83
CA THR A 112 -14.85 -4.97 5.07
C THR A 112 -14.42 -4.88 3.60
N PRO A 113 -14.37 -5.99 2.85
CA PRO A 113 -14.05 -5.96 1.42
C PRO A 113 -14.92 -4.99 0.63
N ILE A 114 -16.22 -4.90 0.96
CA ILE A 114 -17.13 -3.99 0.26
C ILE A 114 -16.85 -2.52 0.59
N VAL A 115 -16.42 -2.21 1.82
CA VAL A 115 -16.01 -0.85 2.20
C VAL A 115 -14.80 -0.40 1.40
N LEU A 116 -13.74 -1.24 1.33
CA LEU A 116 -12.55 -0.94 0.56
C LEU A 116 -12.86 -0.81 -0.94
N LYS A 117 -13.69 -1.71 -1.47
CA LYS A 117 -14.15 -1.66 -2.86
C LYS A 117 -14.85 -0.35 -3.18
N ASN A 118 -15.80 0.07 -2.33
CA ASN A 118 -16.56 1.31 -2.54
C ASN A 118 -15.66 2.56 -2.49
N LEU A 119 -14.71 2.61 -1.55
CA LEU A 119 -13.73 3.70 -1.48
C LEU A 119 -12.90 3.83 -2.76
N ILE A 120 -12.42 2.70 -3.29
CA ILE A 120 -11.64 2.69 -4.53
C ILE A 120 -12.52 3.03 -5.73
N GLN A 121 -13.75 2.52 -5.79
CA GLN A 121 -14.70 2.81 -6.86
C GLN A 121 -15.00 4.31 -6.94
N GLU A 122 -15.26 4.95 -5.81
CA GLU A 122 -15.51 6.39 -5.74
C GLU A 122 -14.29 7.20 -6.17
N LEU A 123 -13.09 6.73 -5.81
CA LEU A 123 -11.84 7.43 -6.10
C LEU A 123 -11.41 7.34 -7.57
N LEU A 124 -11.52 6.15 -8.17
CA LEU A 124 -10.93 5.85 -9.48
C LEU A 124 -11.97 5.71 -10.60
N GLY A 125 -13.24 5.49 -10.27
CA GLY A 125 -14.31 5.34 -11.24
C GLY A 125 -14.22 4.02 -12.02
N GLU A 126 -14.32 4.10 -13.35
CA GLU A 126 -14.33 2.93 -14.23
C GLU A 126 -13.06 2.10 -14.13
N GLY A 127 -13.23 0.77 -14.14
CA GLY A 127 -12.16 -0.22 -14.07
C GLY A 127 -12.68 -1.56 -13.50
N GLN A 128 -11.86 -2.57 -13.59
CA GLN A 128 -12.17 -3.87 -12.97
C GLN A 128 -11.88 -3.80 -11.47
N LEU A 129 -12.88 -4.11 -10.64
CA LEU A 129 -12.78 -4.11 -9.19
C LEU A 129 -13.03 -5.50 -8.61
N ASP A 130 -12.02 -5.98 -7.88
CA ASP A 130 -12.09 -7.21 -7.09
C ASP A 130 -11.87 -6.87 -5.61
N SER A 131 -12.47 -7.66 -4.71
CA SER A 131 -12.24 -7.53 -3.27
C SER A 131 -12.50 -8.85 -2.56
N GLY A 132 -11.88 -9.04 -1.40
CA GLY A 132 -12.04 -10.26 -0.61
C GLY A 132 -11.35 -10.20 0.74
N GLU A 133 -11.39 -11.30 1.45
CA GLU A 133 -10.64 -11.48 2.70
C GLU A 133 -9.23 -11.98 2.39
N MET A 134 -8.26 -11.54 3.20
CA MET A 134 -6.93 -12.13 3.25
C MET A 134 -6.98 -13.33 4.18
N LEU A 135 -6.47 -14.46 3.70
CA LEU A 135 -6.50 -15.72 4.43
C LEU A 135 -5.08 -16.22 4.68
N LEU A 136 -4.83 -16.69 5.89
CA LEU A 136 -3.66 -17.49 6.23
C LEU A 136 -4.04 -18.97 6.13
N THR A 137 -3.52 -19.64 5.12
CA THR A 137 -3.75 -21.08 4.90
C THR A 137 -2.65 -21.89 5.58
N GLY A 138 -3.03 -22.86 6.39
CA GLY A 138 -2.09 -23.80 7.01
C GLY A 138 -1.76 -24.96 6.08
N LYS A 139 -0.52 -25.46 6.11
CA LYS A 139 -0.12 -26.64 5.32
C LYS A 139 -0.85 -27.92 5.76
N GLU A 140 -1.22 -28.01 7.04
CA GLU A 140 -1.81 -29.20 7.67
C GLU A 140 -3.23 -28.95 8.21
N SER A 141 -3.73 -27.73 8.10
CA SER A 141 -5.08 -27.35 8.55
C SER A 141 -6.02 -27.23 7.38
N ALA A 142 -7.22 -27.80 7.51
CA ALA A 142 -8.31 -27.59 6.54
C ALA A 142 -9.04 -26.26 6.73
N LEU A 143 -8.69 -25.50 7.78
CA LEU A 143 -9.34 -24.23 8.11
C LEU A 143 -8.40 -23.06 7.84
N ASP A 144 -8.89 -22.09 7.09
CA ASP A 144 -8.21 -20.83 6.85
C ASP A 144 -8.47 -19.85 7.99
N VAL A 145 -7.48 -19.03 8.33
CA VAL A 145 -7.59 -17.98 9.34
C VAL A 145 -7.72 -16.62 8.66
N PRO A 146 -8.80 -15.85 8.89
CA PRO A 146 -8.92 -14.50 8.38
C PRO A 146 -7.79 -13.60 8.90
N SER A 147 -7.15 -12.84 8.01
CA SER A 147 -6.01 -11.97 8.32
C SER A 147 -6.21 -10.52 7.88
N GLY A 148 -7.42 -10.14 7.53
CA GLY A 148 -7.76 -8.81 7.05
C GLY A 148 -8.52 -8.83 5.73
N THR A 149 -8.60 -7.70 5.08
CA THR A 149 -9.38 -7.51 3.85
C THR A 149 -8.54 -6.83 2.78
N TRP A 150 -8.92 -7.01 1.53
CA TRP A 150 -8.29 -6.35 0.40
C TRP A 150 -9.30 -5.92 -0.65
N ALA A 151 -8.92 -4.89 -1.42
CA ALA A 151 -9.57 -4.54 -2.67
C ALA A 151 -8.53 -4.14 -3.71
N ARG A 152 -8.82 -4.45 -4.96
CA ARG A 152 -7.95 -4.19 -6.12
C ARG A 152 -8.76 -3.56 -7.24
N TRP A 153 -8.25 -2.47 -7.76
CA TRP A 153 -8.69 -1.86 -8.99
C TRP A 153 -7.64 -2.08 -10.09
N LYS A 154 -8.10 -2.37 -11.29
CA LYS A 154 -7.31 -2.40 -12.53
C LYS A 154 -7.99 -1.55 -13.59
N LYS A 155 -7.21 -0.92 -14.41
CA LYS A 155 -7.68 -0.24 -15.61
C LYS A 155 -8.02 -1.25 -16.71
#